data_0d1d53fe1e51f570e148ae066774ba4f
#
_entry.id   0d1d53fe1e51f570e148ae066774ba4f
#
_cell.length_a   1.000
_cell.length_b   1.000
_cell.length_c   1.000
_cell.angle_alpha   90.00
_cell.angle_beta   90.00
_cell.angle_gamma   90.00
#
_symmetry.space_group_name_H-M   'P 1'
#
loop_
_entity.id
_entity.type
_entity.pdbx_description
1 polymer ?
#
loop_
_entity_poly.entity_id
_entity_poly.type
_entity_poly.pdbx_seq_one_letter_code
_entity_poly.pdbx_strand_id
1 'polypeptide(L)'
;DIRGKNGALRDDLATWMVRGGFFVLHGAVWSDADLQNLTAALRKISRTELQWTPIPPDHEIMRSFYLLDALPECAGRAWRGLQFDGRLAALAPSIDLLALLKDKPSTTPCESVLTREQATRIFVNIMMVSLATDYKKDQIHLPEILKRLR
;
A
#
# COMPACT_ATOMS: atom_id res chain seq x y z
N ASP A 1 -14.20 5.48 -5.61
CA ASP A 1 -14.77 5.15 -4.30
C ASP A 1 -14.65 3.64 -4.05
N ILE A 2 -13.93 3.24 -3.03
CA ILE A 2 -13.74 1.84 -2.64
C ILE A 2 -14.96 1.26 -1.90
N ARG A 3 -15.94 2.10 -1.58
CA ARG A 3 -17.18 1.70 -0.92
C ARG A 3 -18.29 1.54 -1.96
N GLY A 4 -19.00 0.43 -1.88
CA GLY A 4 -20.24 0.25 -2.63
C GLY A 4 -21.36 1.17 -2.14
N LYS A 5 -22.52 1.14 -2.81
CA LYS A 5 -23.70 1.98 -2.49
C LYS A 5 -24.15 1.90 -1.03
N ASN A 6 -23.82 0.82 -0.33
CA ASN A 6 -24.20 0.59 1.08
C ASN A 6 -23.03 0.82 2.05
N GLY A 7 -21.95 1.51 1.65
CA GLY A 7 -20.77 1.73 2.48
C GLY A 7 -19.90 0.49 2.72
N ALA A 8 -20.27 -0.68 2.21
CA ALA A 8 -19.47 -1.89 2.27
C ALA A 8 -18.32 -1.83 1.27
N LEU A 9 -17.20 -2.46 1.60
CA LEU A 9 -16.11 -2.68 0.66
C LEU A 9 -16.63 -3.56 -0.49
N ARG A 10 -16.25 -3.21 -1.71
CA ARG A 10 -16.63 -4.01 -2.87
C ARG A 10 -15.93 -5.37 -2.83
N ASP A 11 -16.68 -6.44 -3.06
CA ASP A 11 -16.15 -7.80 -3.05
C ASP A 11 -15.09 -8.03 -4.13
N ASP A 12 -15.18 -7.29 -5.25
CA ASP A 12 -14.18 -7.32 -6.32
C ASP A 12 -12.81 -6.78 -5.87
N LEU A 13 -12.77 -5.73 -5.02
CA LEU A 13 -11.52 -5.19 -4.48
C LEU A 13 -10.83 -6.21 -3.56
N ALA A 14 -11.58 -6.87 -2.70
CA ALA A 14 -11.02 -7.88 -1.82
C ALA A 14 -10.57 -9.11 -2.59
N THR A 15 -11.32 -9.53 -3.60
CA THR A 15 -10.92 -10.60 -4.52
C THR A 15 -9.64 -10.24 -5.29
N TRP A 16 -9.53 -8.99 -5.74
CA TRP A 16 -8.33 -8.49 -6.42
C TRP A 16 -7.12 -8.50 -5.49
N MET A 17 -7.29 -8.07 -4.23
CA MET A 17 -6.21 -8.13 -3.23
C MET A 17 -5.76 -9.57 -2.96
N VAL A 18 -6.68 -10.51 -2.81
CA VAL A 18 -6.36 -11.93 -2.57
C VAL A 18 -5.57 -12.52 -3.76
N ARG A 19 -5.84 -12.05 -4.98
CA ARG A 19 -5.15 -12.49 -6.22
C ARG A 19 -3.82 -11.81 -6.48
N GLY A 20 -3.25 -11.06 -5.53
CA GLY A 20 -1.97 -10.41 -5.70
C GLY A 20 -2.04 -8.89 -5.84
N GLY A 21 -3.23 -8.31 -5.95
CA GLY A 21 -3.41 -6.88 -6.11
C GLY A 21 -2.86 -6.05 -4.95
N PHE A 22 -2.35 -4.87 -5.28
CA PHE A 22 -1.84 -3.89 -4.33
C PHE A 22 -2.63 -2.58 -4.47
N PHE A 23 -2.97 -1.93 -3.36
CA PHE A 23 -3.65 -0.65 -3.41
C PHE A 23 -3.08 0.36 -2.42
N VAL A 24 -3.17 1.64 -2.79
CA VAL A 24 -2.75 2.77 -1.97
C VAL A 24 -3.99 3.57 -1.60
N LEU A 25 -4.19 3.79 -0.32
CA LEU A 25 -5.24 4.66 0.19
C LEU A 25 -4.78 6.12 0.04
N HIS A 26 -5.60 6.96 -0.58
CA HIS A 26 -5.26 8.37 -0.81
C HIS A 26 -6.44 9.30 -0.50
N GLY A 27 -6.18 10.61 -0.51
CA GLY A 27 -7.21 11.65 -0.45
C GLY A 27 -7.69 12.01 0.96
N ALA A 28 -7.21 11.35 1.99
CA ALA A 28 -7.48 11.69 3.39
C ALA A 28 -6.43 11.05 4.31
N VAL A 29 -6.31 11.58 5.52
CA VAL A 29 -5.61 10.87 6.59
C VAL A 29 -6.55 9.82 7.15
N TRP A 30 -6.24 8.56 6.92
CA TRP A 30 -7.02 7.42 7.41
C TRP A 30 -6.82 7.25 8.92
N SER A 31 -7.91 7.31 9.67
CA SER A 31 -7.88 7.04 11.12
C SER A 31 -7.72 5.55 11.39
N ASP A 32 -7.32 5.19 12.61
CA ASP A 32 -7.24 3.78 13.02
C ASP A 32 -8.61 3.09 12.91
N ALA A 33 -9.70 3.80 13.18
CA ALA A 33 -11.06 3.29 13.02
C ALA A 33 -11.40 3.00 11.56
N ASP A 34 -10.99 3.88 10.61
CA ASP A 34 -11.19 3.65 9.18
C ASP A 34 -10.42 2.42 8.69
N LEU A 35 -9.16 2.28 9.13
CA LEU A 35 -8.31 1.14 8.78
C LEU A 35 -8.86 -0.17 9.39
N GLN A 36 -9.38 -0.14 10.61
CA GLN A 36 -10.02 -1.30 11.24
C GLN A 36 -11.31 -1.70 10.50
N ASN A 37 -12.14 -0.74 10.11
CA ASN A 37 -13.36 -1.01 9.33
C ASN A 37 -13.01 -1.63 7.97
N LEU A 38 -11.99 -1.13 7.29
CA LEU A 38 -11.50 -1.70 6.05
C LEU A 38 -11.01 -3.14 6.26
N THR A 39 -10.24 -3.37 7.33
CA THR A 39 -9.76 -4.72 7.68
C THR A 39 -10.90 -5.69 7.97
N ALA A 40 -11.91 -5.27 8.72
CA ALA A 40 -13.08 -6.10 9.02
C ALA A 40 -13.83 -6.52 7.75
N ALA A 41 -13.94 -5.64 6.77
CA ALA A 41 -14.53 -5.95 5.47
C ALA A 41 -13.67 -6.94 4.66
N LEU A 42 -12.34 -6.76 4.64
CA LEU A 42 -11.42 -7.65 3.94
C LEU A 42 -11.35 -9.05 4.57
N ARG A 43 -11.40 -9.16 5.89
CA ARG A 43 -11.38 -10.45 6.62
C ARG A 43 -12.53 -11.38 6.23
N LYS A 44 -13.70 -10.84 5.92
CA LYS A 44 -14.85 -11.64 5.49
C LYS A 44 -14.55 -12.48 4.24
N ILE A 45 -13.63 -12.01 3.40
CA ILE A 45 -13.30 -12.63 2.12
C ILE A 45 -11.96 -13.38 2.19
N SER A 46 -10.94 -12.79 2.81
CA SER A 46 -9.59 -13.36 2.88
C SER A 46 -9.47 -14.54 3.83
N ARG A 47 -10.35 -14.63 4.84
CA ARG A 47 -10.28 -15.63 5.95
C ARG A 47 -8.95 -15.63 6.70
N THR A 48 -8.13 -14.60 6.55
CA THR A 48 -6.79 -14.47 7.12
C THR A 48 -6.77 -13.30 8.09
N GLU A 49 -5.95 -13.39 9.12
CA GLU A 49 -5.70 -12.25 9.97
C GLU A 49 -4.99 -11.15 9.19
N LEU A 50 -5.57 -9.96 9.21
CA LEU A 50 -5.06 -8.77 8.56
C LEU A 50 -4.80 -7.70 9.60
N GLN A 51 -3.61 -7.12 9.58
CA GLN A 51 -3.23 -6.06 10.51
C GLN A 51 -2.49 -4.94 9.79
N TRP A 52 -2.85 -3.71 10.11
CA TRP A 52 -2.10 -2.54 9.71
C TRP A 52 -0.94 -2.31 10.66
N THR A 53 0.27 -2.33 10.14
CA THR A 53 1.49 -2.08 10.89
C THR A 53 2.22 -0.86 10.33
N PRO A 54 2.94 -0.10 11.15
CA PRO A 54 3.85 0.93 10.64
C PRO A 54 4.83 0.32 9.65
N ILE A 55 5.16 1.07 8.60
CA ILE A 55 6.21 0.66 7.66
C ILE A 55 7.57 0.80 8.37
N PRO A 56 8.34 -0.28 8.53
CA PRO A 56 9.63 -0.19 9.21
C PRO A 56 10.68 0.50 8.32
N PRO A 57 11.74 1.09 8.92
CA PRO A 57 12.78 1.82 8.18
C PRO A 57 13.56 0.97 7.16
N ASP A 58 13.61 -0.34 7.36
CA ASP A 58 14.31 -1.29 6.48
C ASP A 58 13.39 -1.91 5.41
N HIS A 59 12.14 -1.48 5.33
CA HIS A 59 11.17 -1.99 4.35
C HIS A 59 11.63 -1.74 2.92
N GLU A 60 11.29 -2.64 2.00
CA GLU A 60 11.66 -2.55 0.57
C GLU A 60 11.26 -1.22 -0.09
N ILE A 61 10.18 -0.59 0.36
CA ILE A 61 9.71 0.70 -0.14
C ILE A 61 10.75 1.82 0.06
N MET A 62 11.67 1.66 1.02
CA MET A 62 12.72 2.63 1.29
C MET A 62 13.86 2.60 0.27
N ARG A 63 13.97 1.51 -0.53
CA ARG A 63 15.15 1.26 -1.38
C ARG A 63 14.85 0.51 -2.69
N SER A 64 13.62 0.44 -3.12
CA SER A 64 13.27 -0.36 -4.30
C SER A 64 13.79 0.21 -5.61
N PHE A 65 13.86 1.54 -5.73
CA PHE A 65 14.46 2.26 -6.86
C PHE A 65 15.29 3.46 -6.38
N TYR A 66 14.70 4.33 -5.57
CA TYR A 66 15.40 5.43 -4.90
C TYR A 66 15.72 5.05 -3.47
N LEU A 67 16.89 5.47 -2.98
CA LEU A 67 17.20 5.41 -1.55
C LEU A 67 16.47 6.55 -0.85
N LEU A 68 15.58 6.21 0.08
CA LEU A 68 14.83 7.16 0.90
C LEU A 68 15.38 7.13 2.32
N ASP A 69 15.59 8.29 2.91
CA ASP A 69 16.06 8.39 4.30
C ASP A 69 14.94 8.05 5.28
N ALA A 70 13.73 8.52 5.01
CA ALA A 70 12.54 8.24 5.81
C ALA A 70 11.26 8.44 4.99
N LEU A 71 10.17 7.81 5.43
CA LEU A 71 8.83 8.20 5.00
C LEU A 71 8.34 9.35 5.91
N PRO A 72 7.78 10.42 5.36
CA PRO A 72 7.36 11.57 6.14
C PRO A 72 6.15 11.21 7.01
N GLU A 73 6.21 11.62 8.25
CA GLU A 73 5.09 11.54 9.18
C GLU A 73 4.26 12.82 9.14
N CYS A 74 2.97 12.69 9.36
CA CYS A 74 2.06 13.82 9.48
C CYS A 74 1.32 13.76 10.81
N ALA A 75 1.45 14.82 11.61
CA ALA A 75 0.80 14.93 12.92
C ALA A 75 1.08 13.70 13.83
N GLY A 76 2.32 13.20 13.83
CA GLY A 76 2.73 12.03 14.61
C GLY A 76 2.20 10.70 14.09
N ARG A 77 1.68 10.67 12.87
CA ARG A 77 1.18 9.46 12.24
C ARG A 77 2.20 8.91 11.24
N ALA A 78 2.61 7.67 11.45
CA ALA A 78 3.45 6.94 10.52
C ALA A 78 2.62 6.34 9.38
N TRP A 79 3.28 6.06 8.26
CA TRP A 79 2.72 5.28 7.17
C TRP A 79 2.41 3.86 7.63
N ARG A 80 1.29 3.32 7.21
CA ARG A 80 0.88 1.97 7.58
C ARG A 80 0.73 1.08 6.37
N GLY A 81 1.21 -0.14 6.50
CA GLY A 81 1.07 -1.21 5.52
C GLY A 81 0.15 -2.32 6.00
N LEU A 82 -0.67 -2.85 5.11
CA LEU A 82 -1.47 -4.05 5.34
C LEU A 82 -0.72 -5.24 4.75
N GLN A 83 -0.32 -6.16 5.60
CA GLN A 83 0.33 -7.42 5.18
C GLN A 83 -0.73 -8.47 4.88
N PHE A 84 -0.55 -9.16 3.76
CA PHE A 84 -1.38 -10.29 3.37
C PHE A 84 -0.50 -11.35 2.71
N ASP A 85 -0.51 -12.56 3.23
CA ASP A 85 0.26 -13.70 2.71
C ASP A 85 1.75 -13.37 2.49
N GLY A 86 2.37 -12.71 3.49
CA GLY A 86 3.79 -12.35 3.49
C GLY A 86 4.18 -11.21 2.53
N ARG A 87 3.21 -10.51 1.92
CA ARG A 87 3.43 -9.36 1.03
C ARG A 87 2.70 -8.11 1.52
N LEU A 88 3.20 -6.95 1.12
CA LEU A 88 2.47 -5.71 1.30
C LEU A 88 1.31 -5.66 0.29
N ALA A 89 0.07 -5.75 0.79
CA ALA A 89 -1.14 -5.75 -0.04
C ALA A 89 -1.79 -4.37 -0.14
N ALA A 90 -1.60 -3.52 0.87
CA ALA A 90 -2.11 -2.16 0.85
C ALA A 90 -1.20 -1.21 1.62
N LEU A 91 -1.25 0.06 1.26
CA LEU A 91 -0.50 1.14 1.88
C LEU A 91 -1.45 2.28 2.24
N ALA A 92 -1.35 2.77 3.48
CA ALA A 92 -2.03 3.97 3.96
C ALA A 92 -0.97 5.03 4.28
N PRO A 93 -0.69 5.96 3.34
CA PRO A 93 0.19 7.09 3.59
C PRO A 93 -0.37 8.02 4.67
N SER A 94 0.50 8.65 5.44
CA SER A 94 0.12 9.69 6.40
C SER A 94 -0.12 11.06 5.75
N ILE A 95 0.21 11.20 4.46
CA ILE A 95 0.08 12.41 3.65
C ILE A 95 -0.70 12.14 2.36
N ASP A 96 -1.28 13.17 1.76
CA ASP A 96 -1.89 13.06 0.44
C ASP A 96 -0.82 13.16 -0.67
N LEU A 97 -0.18 12.02 -0.95
CA LEU A 97 0.88 11.91 -1.96
C LEU A 97 0.41 12.32 -3.35
N LEU A 98 -0.84 11.98 -3.72
CA LEU A 98 -1.37 12.29 -5.05
C LEU A 98 -1.69 13.77 -5.24
N ALA A 99 -2.10 14.48 -4.19
CA ALA A 99 -2.28 15.93 -4.25
C ALA A 99 -0.95 16.62 -4.53
N LEU A 100 0.11 16.24 -3.83
CA LEU A 100 1.47 16.76 -4.07
C LEU A 100 1.97 16.51 -5.49
N LEU A 101 1.72 15.32 -6.05
CA LEU A 101 2.12 14.99 -7.42
C LEU A 101 1.35 15.79 -8.48
N LYS A 102 0.11 16.19 -8.19
CA LYS A 102 -0.77 16.93 -9.11
C LYS A 102 -0.75 18.43 -8.92
N ASP A 103 0.13 18.96 -8.08
CA ASP A 103 0.15 20.39 -7.67
C ASP A 103 -1.24 20.89 -7.21
N LYS A 104 -2.00 20.04 -6.52
CA LYS A 104 -3.28 20.39 -5.96
C LYS A 104 -3.12 20.72 -4.48
N PRO A 105 -3.90 21.67 -3.94
CA PRO A 105 -3.94 21.86 -2.50
C PRO A 105 -4.33 20.53 -1.85
N SER A 106 -3.51 20.10 -0.91
CA SER A 106 -3.78 18.89 -0.13
C SER A 106 -4.84 19.19 0.93
N THR A 107 -5.58 18.18 1.27
CA THR A 107 -6.53 18.23 2.39
C THR A 107 -5.86 17.96 3.73
N THR A 108 -4.54 17.72 3.73
CA THR A 108 -3.77 17.40 4.94
C THR A 108 -2.93 18.59 5.41
N PRO A 109 -2.77 18.80 6.71
CA PRO A 109 -2.01 19.93 7.25
C PRO A 109 -0.48 19.81 7.01
N CYS A 110 -0.01 18.78 6.34
CA CYS A 110 1.41 18.44 6.23
C CYS A 110 1.98 18.58 4.81
N GLU A 111 1.43 19.46 3.99
CA GLU A 111 1.92 19.70 2.63
C GLU A 111 3.36 20.20 2.57
N SER A 112 3.77 21.01 3.56
CA SER A 112 5.11 21.59 3.60
C SER A 112 6.22 20.59 3.98
N VAL A 113 5.87 19.35 4.33
CA VAL A 113 6.83 18.33 4.77
C VAL A 113 7.59 17.70 3.60
N LEU A 114 7.02 17.73 2.37
CA LEU A 114 7.62 17.13 1.19
C LEU A 114 7.65 18.08 0.01
N THR A 115 8.75 18.05 -0.71
CA THR A 115 8.81 18.61 -2.07
C THR A 115 8.14 17.66 -3.05
N ARG A 116 7.71 18.18 -4.21
CA ARG A 116 7.19 17.34 -5.31
C ARG A 116 8.18 16.27 -5.76
N GLU A 117 9.47 16.60 -5.78
CA GLU A 117 10.52 15.64 -6.15
C GLU A 117 10.57 14.47 -5.16
N GLN A 118 10.55 14.74 -3.86
CA GLN A 118 10.51 13.70 -2.82
C GLN A 118 9.25 12.84 -2.93
N ALA A 119 8.09 13.48 -3.15
CA ALA A 119 6.83 12.77 -3.39
C ALA A 119 6.93 11.85 -4.60
N THR A 120 7.57 12.29 -5.69
CA THR A 120 7.79 11.49 -6.90
C THR A 120 8.69 10.29 -6.61
N ARG A 121 9.80 10.47 -5.89
CA ARG A 121 10.71 9.37 -5.52
C ARG A 121 10.00 8.31 -4.68
N ILE A 122 9.21 8.72 -3.71
CA ILE A 122 8.40 7.81 -2.87
C ILE A 122 7.40 7.06 -3.76
N PHE A 123 6.69 7.77 -4.65
CA PHE A 123 5.70 7.15 -5.53
C PHE A 123 6.33 6.11 -6.46
N VAL A 124 7.50 6.39 -7.03
CA VAL A 124 8.23 5.41 -7.86
C VAL A 124 8.59 4.18 -7.05
N ASN A 125 9.07 4.33 -5.82
CA ASN A 125 9.35 3.19 -4.95
C ASN A 125 8.11 2.35 -4.65
N ILE A 126 6.96 2.99 -4.41
CA ILE A 126 5.67 2.30 -4.22
C ILE A 126 5.32 1.47 -5.46
N MET A 127 5.44 2.06 -6.64
CA MET A 127 5.17 1.38 -7.91
C MET A 127 6.12 0.18 -8.10
N MET A 128 7.40 0.34 -7.83
CA MET A 128 8.38 -0.75 -7.93
C MET A 128 8.07 -1.90 -6.99
N VAL A 129 7.71 -1.60 -5.73
CA VAL A 129 7.29 -2.65 -4.77
C VAL A 129 6.03 -3.36 -5.27
N SER A 130 5.03 -2.62 -5.75
CA SER A 130 3.78 -3.22 -6.24
C SER A 130 3.99 -4.15 -7.43
N LEU A 131 4.90 -3.80 -8.33
CA LEU A 131 5.24 -4.61 -9.52
C LEU A 131 6.14 -5.81 -9.19
N ALA A 132 7.08 -5.63 -8.23
CA ALA A 132 8.02 -6.68 -7.87
C ALA A 132 7.42 -7.78 -6.99
N THR A 133 6.30 -7.52 -6.33
CA THR A 133 5.68 -8.48 -5.40
C THR A 133 5.20 -9.74 -6.12
N ASP A 134 4.63 -9.62 -7.31
CA ASP A 134 4.20 -10.78 -8.12
C ASP A 134 5.38 -11.49 -8.77
N TYR A 135 6.38 -10.74 -9.23
CA TYR A 135 7.56 -11.31 -9.89
C TYR A 135 8.37 -12.25 -8.98
N LYS A 136 8.48 -11.95 -7.67
CA LYS A 136 9.16 -12.82 -6.71
C LYS A 136 8.43 -14.15 -6.51
N LYS A 137 7.10 -14.16 -6.54
CA LYS A 137 6.30 -15.40 -6.44
C LYS A 137 6.47 -16.26 -7.70
N ASP A 138 6.46 -15.65 -8.87
CA ASP A 138 6.64 -16.37 -10.14
C ASP A 138 8.05 -17.01 -10.24
N GLN A 139 9.09 -16.35 -9.73
CA GLN A 139 10.44 -16.94 -9.70
C GLN A 139 10.54 -18.17 -8.81
N ILE A 140 9.78 -18.25 -7.72
CA ILE A 140 9.75 -19.43 -6.85
C ILE A 140 9.10 -20.63 -7.57
N HIS A 141 8.15 -20.36 -8.47
CA HIS A 141 7.46 -21.41 -9.23
C HIS A 141 8.18 -21.85 -10.51
N LEU A 142 9.10 -21.02 -11.03
CA LEU A 142 9.87 -21.33 -12.24
C LEU A 142 10.61 -22.68 -12.18
N PRO A 143 11.34 -23.02 -11.10
CA PRO A 143 12.01 -24.33 -10.98
C PRO A 143 11.03 -25.50 -10.99
N GLU A 144 9.85 -25.34 -10.40
CA GLU A 144 8.82 -26.37 -10.34
C GLU A 144 8.14 -26.56 -11.71
N ILE A 145 7.91 -25.49 -12.43
CA ILE A 145 7.38 -25.52 -13.81
C ILE A 145 8.39 -26.20 -14.74
N LEU A 146 9.69 -25.88 -14.62
CA LEU A 146 10.75 -26.49 -15.44
C LEU A 146 10.93 -27.98 -15.15
N LYS A 147 10.68 -28.46 -13.93
CA LYS A 147 10.68 -29.89 -13.60
C LYS A 147 9.54 -30.65 -14.29
N ARG A 148 8.38 -30.02 -14.51
CA ARG A 148 7.23 -30.65 -15.17
C ARG A 148 7.32 -30.69 -16.70
N LEU A 149 8.24 -29.93 -17.27
CA LEU A 149 8.50 -29.86 -18.71
C LEU A 149 9.65 -30.79 -19.16
N ARG A 150 10.28 -31.53 -18.23
CA ARG A 150 11.24 -32.60 -18.48
C ARG A 150 10.60 -33.97 -18.32
#